data_b52783ca90369edfbf4b85cdb9b41114
#
_entry.id   b52783ca90369edfbf4b85cdb9b41114
#
_cell.length_a   1.000
_cell.length_b   1.000
_cell.length_c   1.000
_cell.angle_alpha   90.00
_cell.angle_beta   90.00
_cell.angle_gamma   90.00
#
_symmetry.space_group_name_H-M   'P 1'
#
loop_
_entity.id
_entity.type
_entity.pdbx_description
1 polymer ?
#
loop_
_entity_poly.entity_id
_entity_poly.type
_entity_poly.pdbx_seq_one_letter_code
_entity_poly.pdbx_strand_id
1 'polypeptide(L)'
;MVKYGTQEWYDLYMEEINKSAAYEEAAKTWEGDFYFITEKGGPVKEPIYGYVDLYHGKCRKAEVVTDTKKYSPEFIISAPYHIWKRICLKQLDSTQALITKQSKLMRGSRGTLAKIMRYTKAANELTNITAKIDTEWLD
;
A
#
# COMPACT_ATOMS: atom_id res chain seq x y z
N MET A 1 -14.70 -0.52 -13.59
CA MET A 1 -13.33 -0.40 -13.10
C MET A 1 -13.08 0.95 -12.43
N VAL A 2 -12.16 0.97 -11.47
CA VAL A 2 -11.79 2.18 -10.75
C VAL A 2 -10.36 2.57 -11.10
N LYS A 3 -10.11 3.89 -11.19
CA LYS A 3 -8.82 4.40 -11.61
C LYS A 3 -7.81 4.35 -10.48
N TYR A 4 -6.63 3.81 -10.76
CA TYR A 4 -5.54 3.72 -9.78
C TYR A 4 -5.20 5.10 -9.19
N GLY A 5 -4.98 5.13 -7.88
CA GLY A 5 -4.53 6.33 -7.19
C GLY A 5 -5.62 7.34 -6.87
N THR A 6 -6.89 7.00 -7.10
CA THR A 6 -8.02 7.85 -6.76
C THR A 6 -8.60 7.46 -5.40
N GLN A 7 -9.38 8.36 -4.78
CA GLN A 7 -10.09 8.04 -3.53
C GLN A 7 -11.01 6.85 -3.73
N GLU A 8 -11.66 6.74 -4.88
CA GLU A 8 -12.53 5.61 -5.20
C GLU A 8 -11.78 4.28 -5.17
N TRP A 9 -10.56 4.25 -5.69
CA TRP A 9 -9.71 3.06 -5.64
C TRP A 9 -9.37 2.68 -4.20
N TYR A 10 -9.01 3.67 -3.37
CA TYR A 10 -8.67 3.42 -1.96
C TYR A 10 -9.90 3.03 -1.13
N ASP A 11 -11.08 3.55 -1.45
CA ASP A 11 -12.34 3.13 -0.80
C ASP A 11 -12.60 1.64 -1.06
N LEU A 12 -12.42 1.22 -2.31
CA LEU A 12 -12.60 -0.19 -2.67
C LEU A 12 -11.54 -1.08 -2.03
N TYR A 13 -10.29 -0.60 -1.98
CA TYR A 13 -9.20 -1.30 -1.33
C TYR A 13 -9.53 -1.57 0.16
N MET A 14 -9.97 -0.55 0.87
CA MET A 14 -10.38 -0.68 2.27
C MET A 14 -11.53 -1.69 2.43
N GLU A 15 -12.52 -1.60 1.57
CA GLU A 15 -13.66 -2.53 1.59
C GLU A 15 -13.20 -3.97 1.41
N GLU A 16 -12.33 -4.22 0.44
CA GLU A 16 -11.82 -5.57 0.16
C GLU A 16 -10.91 -6.09 1.27
N ILE A 17 -10.10 -5.23 1.88
CA ILE A 17 -9.29 -5.62 3.05
C ILE A 17 -10.23 -6.09 4.17
N ASN A 18 -11.28 -5.32 4.46
CA ASN A 18 -12.17 -5.61 5.58
C ASN A 18 -13.07 -6.82 5.35
N LYS A 19 -13.16 -7.32 4.12
CA LYS A 19 -13.86 -8.57 3.80
C LYS A 19 -12.95 -9.79 3.82
N SER A 20 -11.64 -9.61 3.87
CA SER A 20 -10.68 -10.71 3.72
C SER A 20 -10.41 -11.40 5.05
N ALA A 21 -10.93 -12.62 5.22
CA ALA A 21 -10.64 -13.45 6.38
C ALA A 21 -9.17 -13.87 6.40
N ALA A 22 -8.56 -14.11 5.24
CA ALA A 22 -7.15 -14.48 5.13
C ALA A 22 -6.24 -13.35 5.61
N TYR A 23 -6.53 -12.11 5.22
CA TYR A 23 -5.76 -10.97 5.70
C TYR A 23 -5.96 -10.77 7.20
N GLU A 24 -7.19 -10.83 7.68
CA GLU A 24 -7.50 -10.66 9.10
C GLU A 24 -6.69 -11.62 9.97
N GLU A 25 -6.61 -12.89 9.58
CA GLU A 25 -5.83 -13.89 10.31
C GLU A 25 -4.34 -13.60 10.23
N ALA A 26 -3.82 -13.27 9.05
CA ALA A 26 -2.39 -13.02 8.84
C ALA A 26 -1.91 -11.76 9.57
N ALA A 27 -2.79 -10.78 9.74
CA ALA A 27 -2.45 -9.46 10.29
C ALA A 27 -3.08 -9.16 11.65
N LYS A 28 -3.59 -10.18 12.35
CA LYS A 28 -4.37 -9.98 13.58
C LYS A 28 -3.61 -9.24 14.69
N THR A 29 -2.30 -9.27 14.67
CA THR A 29 -1.45 -8.57 15.66
C THR A 29 -0.74 -7.35 15.07
N TRP A 30 -0.96 -7.04 13.79
CA TRP A 30 -0.32 -5.88 13.15
C TRP A 30 -0.93 -4.58 13.66
N GLU A 31 -0.05 -3.60 13.96
CA GLU A 31 -0.39 -2.23 14.27
C GLU A 31 0.57 -1.34 13.51
N GLY A 32 0.06 -0.51 12.62
CA GLY A 32 0.91 0.43 11.88
C GLY A 32 0.19 0.98 10.67
N ASP A 33 0.36 2.29 10.47
CA ASP A 33 -0.22 3.00 9.35
C ASP A 33 0.86 3.37 8.34
N PHE A 34 0.43 3.66 7.12
CA PHE A 34 1.30 3.88 5.98
C PHE A 34 0.91 5.11 5.18
N TYR A 35 1.93 5.78 4.61
CA TYR A 35 1.78 6.42 3.31
C TYR A 35 2.37 5.48 2.27
N PHE A 36 1.57 5.18 1.26
CA PHE A 36 2.05 4.57 0.02
C PHE A 36 2.18 5.69 -1.00
N ILE A 37 3.42 5.99 -1.37
CA ILE A 37 3.69 7.10 -2.30
C ILE A 37 3.97 6.54 -3.67
N THR A 38 3.16 6.95 -4.67
CA THR A 38 3.48 6.72 -6.08
C THR A 38 4.23 7.94 -6.57
N GLU A 39 5.50 7.74 -6.95
CA GLU A 39 6.39 8.82 -7.33
C GLU A 39 5.97 9.46 -8.63
N LYS A 40 6.26 10.76 -8.77
CA LYS A 40 6.12 11.47 -10.04
C LYS A 40 6.99 10.81 -11.10
N GLY A 41 6.42 10.61 -12.28
CA GLY A 41 7.13 10.01 -13.40
C GLY A 41 6.18 9.22 -14.30
N GLY A 42 6.55 9.01 -15.57
CA GLY A 42 5.68 8.32 -16.52
C GLY A 42 4.29 8.97 -16.58
N PRO A 43 3.21 8.19 -16.38
CA PRO A 43 1.86 8.74 -16.42
C PRO A 43 1.47 9.51 -15.16
N VAL A 44 2.32 9.56 -14.15
CA VAL A 44 2.04 10.23 -12.86
C VAL A 44 2.62 11.63 -12.90
N LYS A 45 1.76 12.64 -12.98
CA LYS A 45 2.18 14.05 -13.10
C LYS A 45 2.59 14.65 -11.75
N GLU A 46 1.93 14.25 -10.68
CA GLU A 46 2.23 14.66 -9.32
C GLU A 46 2.24 13.43 -8.42
N PRO A 47 3.08 13.37 -7.38
CA PRO A 47 3.10 12.21 -6.49
C PRO A 47 1.73 11.94 -5.89
N ILE A 48 1.38 10.66 -5.77
CA ILE A 48 0.11 10.25 -5.17
C ILE A 48 0.41 9.70 -3.79
N TYR A 49 -0.23 10.27 -2.77
CA TYR A 49 -0.07 9.86 -1.38
C TYR A 49 -1.34 9.13 -0.94
N GLY A 50 -1.23 7.81 -0.72
CA GLY A 50 -2.32 7.01 -0.17
C GLY A 50 -2.05 6.71 1.29
N TYR A 51 -2.91 7.23 2.17
CA TYR A 51 -2.84 6.92 3.60
C TYR A 51 -3.68 5.68 3.89
N VAL A 52 -3.09 4.68 4.57
CA VAL A 52 -3.78 3.44 4.92
C VAL A 52 -3.48 3.11 6.38
N ASP A 53 -4.51 3.00 7.20
CA ASP A 53 -4.39 2.69 8.62
C ASP A 53 -4.80 1.25 8.87
N LEU A 54 -3.80 0.39 9.08
CA LEU A 54 -3.99 -1.04 9.28
C LEU A 54 -3.81 -1.39 10.76
N TYR A 55 -4.82 -2.05 11.33
CA TYR A 55 -4.83 -2.35 12.76
C TYR A 55 -5.60 -3.65 13.01
N HIS A 56 -4.90 -4.65 13.57
CA HIS A 56 -5.46 -5.94 13.97
C HIS A 56 -6.30 -6.62 12.88
N GLY A 57 -5.75 -6.64 11.67
CA GLY A 57 -6.39 -7.32 10.55
C GLY A 57 -7.49 -6.52 9.86
N LYS A 58 -7.66 -5.26 10.22
CA LYS A 58 -8.65 -4.36 9.60
C LYS A 58 -7.99 -3.12 9.04
N CYS A 59 -8.64 -2.53 8.06
CA CYS A 59 -8.28 -1.21 7.56
C CYS A 59 -9.29 -0.20 8.14
N ARG A 60 -8.77 0.69 8.98
CA ARG A 60 -9.63 1.68 9.66
C ARG A 60 -9.84 2.93 8.82
N LYS A 61 -8.91 3.22 7.91
CA LYS A 61 -9.00 4.36 7.01
C LYS A 61 -8.14 4.14 5.78
N ALA A 62 -8.65 4.60 4.64
CA ALA A 62 -7.90 4.65 3.39
C ALA A 62 -8.27 5.96 2.69
N GLU A 63 -7.26 6.81 2.44
CA GLU A 63 -7.51 8.16 1.96
C GLU A 63 -6.38 8.62 1.04
N VAL A 64 -6.74 9.18 -0.11
CA VAL A 64 -5.78 9.91 -0.94
C VAL A 64 -5.64 11.30 -0.34
N VAL A 65 -4.43 11.68 0.09
CA VAL A 65 -4.20 12.96 0.74
C VAL A 65 -3.49 13.93 -0.20
N THR A 66 -3.88 15.20 -0.14
CA THR A 66 -3.22 16.28 -0.87
C THR A 66 -2.28 17.07 0.03
N ASP A 67 -2.62 17.15 1.32
CA ASP A 67 -1.75 17.75 2.34
C ASP A 67 -0.93 16.62 2.99
N THR A 68 0.34 16.52 2.62
CA THR A 68 1.22 15.45 3.09
C THR A 68 1.52 15.55 4.59
N LYS A 69 1.12 16.63 5.25
CA LYS A 69 1.28 16.82 6.69
C LYS A 69 0.04 16.40 7.48
N LYS A 70 -1.03 15.98 6.79
CA LYS A 70 -2.28 15.61 7.45
C LYS A 70 -2.10 14.45 8.42
N TYR A 71 -1.29 13.47 8.05
CA TYR A 71 -0.97 12.32 8.89
C TYR A 71 0.52 12.20 9.11
N SER A 72 0.90 11.49 10.16
CA SER A 72 2.30 11.14 10.46
C SER A 72 2.39 9.63 10.65
N PRO A 73 2.32 8.86 9.54
CA PRO A 73 2.27 7.41 9.63
C PRO A 73 3.57 6.81 10.15
N GLU A 74 3.47 5.59 10.67
CA GLU A 74 4.64 4.84 11.12
C GLU A 74 5.54 4.50 9.95
N PHE A 75 4.96 4.15 8.80
CA PHE A 75 5.72 3.73 7.62
C PHE A 75 5.41 4.62 6.43
N ILE A 76 6.45 4.92 5.66
CA ILE A 76 6.33 5.63 4.39
C ILE A 76 7.07 4.80 3.35
N ILE A 77 6.33 4.23 2.40
CA ILE A 77 6.91 3.41 1.34
C ILE A 77 6.68 4.12 0.01
N SER A 78 7.76 4.39 -0.70
CA SER A 78 7.72 5.10 -1.98
C SER A 78 8.22 4.21 -3.10
N ALA A 79 7.57 4.28 -4.26
CA ALA A 79 8.00 3.56 -5.45
C ALA A 79 7.47 4.24 -6.71
N PRO A 80 8.17 4.02 -7.85
CA PRO A 80 7.63 4.44 -9.14
C PRO A 80 6.31 3.74 -9.47
N TYR A 81 5.50 4.36 -10.30
CA TYR A 81 4.21 3.82 -10.71
C TYR A 81 4.32 2.38 -11.26
N HIS A 82 5.28 2.12 -12.15
CA HIS A 82 5.40 0.78 -12.76
C HIS A 82 5.74 -0.30 -11.73
N ILE A 83 6.42 0.06 -10.64
CA ILE A 83 6.71 -0.88 -9.55
C ILE A 83 5.41 -1.19 -8.76
N TRP A 84 4.64 -0.16 -8.40
CA TRP A 84 3.35 -0.39 -7.74
C TRP A 84 2.41 -1.23 -8.59
N LYS A 85 2.36 -0.95 -9.90
CA LYS A 85 1.52 -1.72 -10.82
C LYS A 85 1.91 -3.20 -10.82
N ARG A 86 3.20 -3.50 -10.91
CA ARG A 86 3.69 -4.88 -10.87
C ARG A 86 3.38 -5.57 -9.55
N ILE A 87 3.50 -4.85 -8.43
CA ILE A 87 3.15 -5.39 -7.11
C ILE A 87 1.66 -5.70 -7.06
N CYS A 88 0.81 -4.76 -7.45
CA CYS A 88 -0.64 -4.92 -7.42
C CYS A 88 -1.13 -6.06 -8.33
N LEU A 89 -0.41 -6.35 -9.42
CA LEU A 89 -0.75 -7.43 -10.35
C LEU A 89 -0.06 -8.75 -9.98
N LYS A 90 0.62 -8.81 -8.85
CA LYS A 90 1.35 -9.99 -8.36
C LYS A 90 2.50 -10.41 -9.30
N GLN A 91 3.05 -9.47 -10.04
CA GLN A 91 4.21 -9.69 -10.91
C GLN A 91 5.53 -9.44 -10.18
N LEU A 92 5.47 -8.79 -9.03
CA LEU A 92 6.62 -8.50 -8.18
C LEU A 92 6.19 -8.62 -6.73
N ASP A 93 6.91 -9.43 -5.95
CA ASP A 93 6.64 -9.57 -4.53
C ASP A 93 6.95 -8.26 -3.79
N SER A 94 6.02 -7.78 -2.97
CA SER A 94 6.16 -6.50 -2.28
C SER A 94 7.35 -6.48 -1.32
N THR A 95 7.62 -7.59 -0.65
CA THR A 95 8.74 -7.73 0.28
C THR A 95 10.07 -7.72 -0.49
N GLN A 96 10.15 -8.45 -1.61
CA GLN A 96 11.32 -8.44 -2.47
C GLN A 96 11.59 -7.05 -3.04
N ALA A 97 10.53 -6.31 -3.40
CA ALA A 97 10.69 -4.94 -3.87
C ALA A 97 11.39 -4.05 -2.85
N LEU A 98 11.07 -4.23 -1.55
CA LEU A 98 11.76 -3.51 -0.47
C LEU A 98 13.21 -3.97 -0.32
N ILE A 99 13.46 -5.27 -0.33
CA ILE A 99 14.82 -5.83 -0.17
C ILE A 99 15.73 -5.37 -1.31
N THR A 100 15.23 -5.37 -2.53
CA THR A 100 16.01 -5.00 -3.73
C THR A 100 15.97 -3.49 -4.01
N LYS A 101 15.31 -2.72 -3.15
CA LYS A 101 15.20 -1.26 -3.25
C LYS A 101 14.49 -0.76 -4.52
N GLN A 102 13.63 -1.59 -5.09
CA GLN A 102 12.70 -1.16 -6.14
C GLN A 102 11.56 -0.32 -5.55
N SER A 103 11.16 -0.65 -4.32
CA SER A 103 10.41 0.26 -3.46
C SER A 103 11.28 0.62 -2.27
N LYS A 104 11.00 1.75 -1.63
CA LYS A 104 11.87 2.29 -0.58
C LYS A 104 11.08 2.60 0.66
N LEU A 105 11.56 2.10 1.80
CA LEU A 105 11.12 2.60 3.09
C LEU A 105 11.85 3.95 3.30
N MET A 106 11.09 5.03 3.35
CA MET A 106 11.64 6.39 3.33
C MET A 106 12.43 6.71 4.59
N ARG A 107 13.52 7.47 4.41
CA ARG A 107 14.32 7.97 5.52
C ARG A 107 13.43 8.84 6.42
N GLY A 108 13.52 8.63 7.72
CA GLY A 108 12.73 9.37 8.70
C GLY A 108 11.40 8.73 9.05
N SER A 109 11.04 7.63 8.40
CA SER A 109 9.90 6.82 8.81
C SER A 109 10.16 6.25 10.21
N ARG A 110 9.13 6.23 11.07
CA ARG A 110 9.25 5.71 12.44
C ARG A 110 9.31 4.19 12.49
N GLY A 111 8.76 3.53 11.47
CA GLY A 111 8.75 2.08 11.39
C GLY A 111 10.03 1.53 10.77
N THR A 112 10.31 0.26 11.01
CA THR A 112 11.52 -0.42 10.54
C THR A 112 11.19 -1.52 9.54
N LEU A 113 12.14 -1.80 8.65
CA LEU A 113 12.02 -2.90 7.72
C LEU A 113 11.86 -4.24 8.46
N ALA A 114 12.56 -4.42 9.58
CA ALA A 114 12.47 -5.64 10.37
C ALA A 114 11.05 -5.94 10.83
N LYS A 115 10.30 -4.91 11.23
CA LYS A 115 8.89 -5.07 11.63
C LYS A 115 8.04 -5.55 10.45
N ILE A 116 8.22 -4.91 9.28
CA ILE A 116 7.50 -5.29 8.07
C ILE A 116 7.80 -6.74 7.69
N MET A 117 9.06 -7.13 7.78
CA MET A 117 9.50 -8.48 7.39
C MET A 117 8.88 -9.58 8.24
N ARG A 118 8.49 -9.28 9.48
CA ARG A 118 7.80 -10.27 10.33
C ARG A 118 6.37 -10.56 9.87
N TYR A 119 5.81 -9.71 9.01
CA TYR A 119 4.42 -9.82 8.55
C TYR A 119 4.33 -10.05 7.03
N THR A 120 5.30 -10.81 6.48
CA THR A 120 5.33 -11.11 5.04
C THR A 120 4.04 -11.73 4.55
N LYS A 121 3.43 -12.63 5.35
CA LYS A 121 2.17 -13.27 4.96
C LYS A 121 1.04 -12.25 4.83
N ALA A 122 0.96 -11.29 5.75
CA ALA A 122 -0.02 -10.20 5.68
C ALA A 122 0.21 -9.33 4.44
N ALA A 123 1.47 -9.01 4.13
CA ALA A 123 1.81 -8.25 2.93
C ALA A 123 1.36 -8.99 1.66
N ASN A 124 1.57 -10.31 1.61
CA ASN A 124 1.14 -11.13 0.47
C ASN A 124 -0.39 -11.12 0.34
N GLU A 125 -1.12 -11.13 1.44
CA GLU A 125 -2.58 -11.07 1.38
C GLU A 125 -3.06 -9.70 0.88
N LEU A 126 -2.35 -8.61 1.20
CA LEU A 126 -2.68 -7.29 0.64
C LEU A 126 -2.52 -7.29 -0.88
N THR A 127 -1.50 -7.92 -1.43
CA THR A 127 -1.33 -7.99 -2.89
C THR A 127 -2.35 -8.93 -3.53
N ASN A 128 -2.76 -9.99 -2.85
CA ASN A 128 -3.87 -10.82 -3.31
C ASN A 128 -5.15 -9.98 -3.44
N ILE A 129 -5.37 -9.08 -2.49
CA ILE A 129 -6.52 -8.16 -2.50
C ILE A 129 -6.43 -7.19 -3.67
N THR A 130 -5.28 -6.52 -3.86
CA THR A 130 -5.13 -5.56 -4.98
C THR A 130 -5.30 -6.24 -6.33
N ALA A 131 -4.89 -7.49 -6.46
CA ALA A 131 -5.05 -8.24 -7.71
C ALA A 131 -6.52 -8.51 -8.06
N LYS A 132 -7.41 -8.46 -7.09
CA LYS A 132 -8.86 -8.66 -7.29
C LYS A 132 -9.59 -7.37 -7.66
N ILE A 133 -8.97 -6.21 -7.45
CA ILE A 133 -9.58 -4.93 -7.79
C ILE A 133 -9.51 -4.74 -9.29
N ASP A 134 -10.68 -4.51 -9.92
CA ASP A 134 -10.74 -4.19 -11.34
C ASP A 134 -10.26 -2.75 -11.54
N THR A 135 -8.97 -2.61 -11.82
CA THR A 135 -8.27 -1.33 -11.83
C THR A 135 -8.10 -0.80 -13.24
N GLU A 136 -8.46 0.47 -13.44
CA GLU A 136 -8.08 1.22 -14.62
C GLU A 136 -6.70 1.81 -14.36
N TRP A 137 -5.67 1.26 -15.06
CA TRP A 137 -4.31 1.74 -14.92
C TRP A 137 -4.10 3.04 -15.69
N LEU A 138 -3.05 3.79 -15.33
CA LEU A 138 -2.82 5.14 -15.88
C LEU A 138 -2.11 5.13 -17.23
N ASP A 139 -1.59 3.99 -17.66
CA ASP A 139 -0.88 3.85 -18.94
C ASP A 139 -1.61 2.98 -19.96
#